data_058426ae4c17a12a3476e48a1f75528d
#
_entry.id   058426ae4c17a12a3476e48a1f75528d
#
_cell.length_a   1.000
_cell.length_b   1.000
_cell.length_c   1.000
_cell.angle_alpha   90.00
_cell.angle_beta   90.00
_cell.angle_gamma   90.00
#
_symmetry.space_group_name_H-M   'P 1'
#
loop_
_entity.id
_entity.type
_entity.pdbx_description
1 polymer ?
#
loop_
_entity_poly.entity_id
_entity_poly.type
_entity_poly.pdbx_seq_one_letter_code
_entity_poly.pdbx_strand_id
1 'polypeptide(L)'
;LLNTSEHVHFIGIGGYGMSAIARVMLEMGYTVTGSDVASQELTEKLAAKGAKIYIGHTAEHVTGADLVVYSTAAPADNVERVAAAELNIPILHRSQMLARLLNERKGVAVAGAHGKTTTSSMIALVMDKCDTDPTYIIGGEIMNVGTNAKAGQGDWVVAEADESDGSFLQYHPWLGIVTNIEADHLENYNSDFEELKRAYVQFLSQIRPEGTAIVCSDDENVQAILPELKSRITTYGIDRAADYTATDIVLGDRRISFTMNHQGAAMGTVELSVPGKHNVYNAMATVITCLEAGIPFEKIVAAIIQFHGAKRRFQVLGEARDMLIIDDYAHHPTEIEATISAAKATGKRIIAVFQPQRYTRTFFLLDAFSRAFAEADEVLITDIYSPAGEKQIEGVTSAKLVELIVQNSNASARYLPTKEEVVADLQHRLQPGDLVITMGAGDIWKVGDTLAKGLK
;
A
#
# COMPACT_ATOMS: atom_id res chain seq x y z
N LEU A 1 4.08 -13.35 25.05
CA LEU A 1 3.65 -11.97 25.23
C LEU A 1 4.85 -11.09 25.49
N LEU A 2 4.98 -10.01 24.70
CA LEU A 2 5.95 -8.95 24.99
C LEU A 2 5.57 -8.34 26.35
N ASN A 3 6.56 -8.18 27.21
CA ASN A 3 6.36 -7.49 28.48
C ASN A 3 6.36 -5.97 28.22
N THR A 4 5.27 -5.28 28.45
CA THR A 4 5.14 -3.84 28.20
C THR A 4 6.10 -2.95 29.00
N SER A 5 6.80 -3.52 29.99
CA SER A 5 7.90 -2.84 30.69
C SER A 5 9.22 -2.81 29.92
N GLU A 6 9.33 -3.53 28.78
CA GLU A 6 10.55 -3.57 27.98
C GLU A 6 10.83 -2.22 27.31
N HIS A 7 12.13 -1.91 27.21
CA HIS A 7 12.64 -0.78 26.44
C HIS A 7 13.07 -1.25 25.05
N VAL A 8 12.42 -0.70 24.02
CA VAL A 8 12.70 -1.05 22.62
C VAL A 8 13.35 0.13 21.90
N HIS A 9 14.51 -0.11 21.32
CA HIS A 9 15.23 0.89 20.51
C HIS A 9 15.09 0.61 19.02
N PHE A 10 14.76 1.65 18.25
CA PHE A 10 14.55 1.57 16.79
C PHE A 10 15.65 2.27 16.01
N ILE A 11 16.37 1.55 15.15
CA ILE A 11 17.39 2.11 14.25
C ILE A 11 16.75 2.44 12.90
N GLY A 12 16.75 3.70 12.51
CA GLY A 12 16.01 4.22 11.34
C GLY A 12 14.52 4.43 11.64
N ILE A 13 14.21 4.98 12.82
CA ILE A 13 12.84 5.12 13.36
C ILE A 13 11.94 6.03 12.50
N GLY A 14 12.50 6.95 11.71
CA GLY A 14 11.77 7.87 10.84
C GLY A 14 11.24 7.22 9.57
N GLY A 15 11.66 5.99 9.25
CA GLY A 15 11.08 5.23 8.14
C GLY A 15 9.59 4.96 8.35
N TYR A 16 8.80 4.97 7.24
CA TYR A 16 7.34 4.90 7.30
C TYR A 16 6.82 3.66 8.07
N GLY A 17 7.33 2.47 7.75
CA GLY A 17 6.96 1.23 8.47
C GLY A 17 7.54 1.15 9.88
N MET A 18 8.74 1.70 10.10
CA MET A 18 9.38 1.73 11.42
C MET A 18 8.61 2.61 12.39
N SER A 19 8.25 3.82 11.97
CA SER A 19 7.49 4.77 12.78
C SER A 19 6.09 4.25 13.13
N ALA A 20 5.46 3.49 12.23
CA ALA A 20 4.18 2.84 12.48
C ALA A 20 4.27 1.78 13.59
N ILE A 21 5.28 0.91 13.53
CA ILE A 21 5.54 -0.11 14.58
C ILE A 21 5.89 0.57 15.90
N ALA A 22 6.81 1.55 15.89
CA ALA A 22 7.21 2.29 17.08
C ALA A 22 6.02 2.99 17.76
N ARG A 23 5.11 3.57 16.96
CA ARG A 23 3.87 4.19 17.44
C ARG A 23 2.97 3.17 18.15
N VAL A 24 2.72 2.02 17.53
CA VAL A 24 1.90 0.96 18.14
C VAL A 24 2.51 0.52 19.47
N MET A 25 3.82 0.34 19.54
CA MET A 25 4.48 -0.05 20.77
C MET A 25 4.38 1.00 21.87
N LEU A 26 4.53 2.29 21.53
CA LEU A 26 4.28 3.40 22.47
C LEU A 26 2.85 3.38 23.02
N GLU A 27 1.86 3.23 22.13
CA GLU A 27 0.44 3.18 22.49
C GLU A 27 0.11 1.92 23.33
N MET A 28 0.89 0.83 23.19
CA MET A 28 0.81 -0.37 24.05
C MET A 28 1.49 -0.17 25.42
N GLY A 29 2.23 0.92 25.64
CA GLY A 29 2.88 1.23 26.90
C GLY A 29 4.36 0.84 26.99
N TYR A 30 5.02 0.46 25.88
CA TYR A 30 6.45 0.22 25.85
C TYR A 30 7.25 1.52 26.00
N THR A 31 8.44 1.43 26.61
CA THR A 31 9.43 2.49 26.50
C THR A 31 10.07 2.42 25.12
N VAL A 32 9.91 3.48 24.31
CA VAL A 32 10.45 3.52 22.95
C VAL A 32 11.50 4.61 22.82
N THR A 33 12.68 4.21 22.34
CA THR A 33 13.71 5.12 21.86
C THR A 33 14.03 4.80 20.40
N GLY A 34 14.68 5.72 19.69
CA GLY A 34 15.15 5.41 18.34
C GLY A 34 16.04 6.49 17.77
N SER A 35 16.78 6.10 16.73
CA SER A 35 17.72 6.95 16.01
C SER A 35 17.34 7.07 14.55
N ASP A 36 17.67 8.21 13.94
CA ASP A 36 17.56 8.42 12.49
C ASP A 36 18.64 9.41 12.03
N VAL A 37 18.99 9.39 10.75
CA VAL A 37 20.01 10.29 10.16
C VAL A 37 19.57 11.75 10.16
N ALA A 38 18.26 12.02 10.16
CA ALA A 38 17.70 13.38 10.15
C ALA A 38 16.38 13.45 10.90
N SER A 39 16.06 14.62 11.45
CA SER A 39 14.71 14.91 11.94
C SER A 39 13.75 15.05 10.77
N GLN A 40 12.56 14.48 10.92
CA GLN A 40 11.48 14.55 9.94
C GLN A 40 10.12 14.47 10.66
N GLU A 41 9.06 14.79 9.96
CA GLU A 41 7.70 14.88 10.52
C GLU A 41 7.31 13.63 11.35
N LEU A 42 7.69 12.43 10.88
CA LEU A 42 7.36 11.18 11.57
C LEU A 42 8.13 11.04 12.90
N THR A 43 9.40 11.43 12.95
CA THR A 43 10.18 11.42 14.20
C THR A 43 9.67 12.44 15.20
N GLU A 44 9.24 13.62 14.73
CA GLU A 44 8.64 14.66 15.59
C GLU A 44 7.30 14.20 16.17
N LYS A 45 6.44 13.55 15.37
CA LYS A 45 5.18 12.95 15.81
C LYS A 45 5.38 11.88 16.89
N LEU A 46 6.42 11.05 16.76
CA LEU A 46 6.77 10.04 17.75
C LEU A 46 7.30 10.67 19.04
N ALA A 47 8.17 11.69 18.93
CA ALA A 47 8.68 12.44 20.08
C ALA A 47 7.53 13.10 20.86
N ALA A 48 6.58 13.72 20.15
CA ALA A 48 5.38 14.30 20.77
C ALA A 48 4.50 13.28 21.53
N LYS A 49 4.60 11.99 21.16
CA LYS A 49 3.92 10.87 21.84
C LYS A 49 4.75 10.25 22.98
N GLY A 50 5.96 10.72 23.24
CA GLY A 50 6.80 10.26 24.34
C GLY A 50 7.98 9.38 23.93
N ALA A 51 8.25 9.13 22.64
CA ALA A 51 9.48 8.48 22.22
C ALA A 51 10.69 9.40 22.40
N LYS A 52 11.82 8.85 22.82
CA LYS A 52 13.08 9.57 22.83
C LYS A 52 13.80 9.35 21.50
N ILE A 53 13.94 10.42 20.73
CA ILE A 53 14.54 10.39 19.40
C ILE A 53 15.97 10.96 19.44
N TYR A 54 16.89 10.24 18.78
CA TYR A 54 18.27 10.66 18.57
C TYR A 54 18.51 10.95 17.09
N ILE A 55 19.26 11.99 16.80
CA ILE A 55 19.72 12.31 15.43
C ILE A 55 21.17 11.88 15.28
N GLY A 56 21.42 11.07 14.25
CA GLY A 56 22.68 10.33 14.07
C GLY A 56 22.68 8.99 14.80
N HIS A 57 23.71 8.19 14.57
CA HIS A 57 23.88 6.86 15.14
C HIS A 57 25.10 6.82 16.03
N THR A 58 24.97 6.40 17.28
CA THR A 58 26.06 6.15 18.20
C THR A 58 25.81 4.90 19.05
N ALA A 59 26.88 4.23 19.46
CA ALA A 59 26.80 2.98 20.23
C ALA A 59 26.04 3.13 21.57
N GLU A 60 26.11 4.32 22.17
CA GLU A 60 25.47 4.62 23.44
C GLU A 60 23.94 4.60 23.39
N HIS A 61 23.35 4.81 22.22
CA HIS A 61 21.88 4.91 22.07
C HIS A 61 21.15 3.60 22.44
N VAL A 62 21.81 2.44 22.28
CA VAL A 62 21.23 1.12 22.62
C VAL A 62 21.42 0.72 24.08
N THR A 63 22.12 1.55 24.88
CA THR A 63 22.39 1.23 26.27
C THR A 63 21.08 1.16 27.07
N GLY A 64 20.85 0.01 27.72
CA GLY A 64 19.64 -0.24 28.52
C GLY A 64 18.40 -0.59 27.70
N ALA A 65 18.53 -0.82 26.39
CA ALA A 65 17.46 -1.42 25.59
C ALA A 65 17.39 -2.93 25.86
N ASP A 66 16.16 -3.45 25.95
CA ASP A 66 15.89 -4.89 26.07
C ASP A 66 15.78 -5.55 24.69
N LEU A 67 15.47 -4.75 23.66
CA LEU A 67 15.30 -5.17 22.28
C LEU A 67 15.72 -4.03 21.32
N VAL A 68 16.39 -4.37 20.23
CA VAL A 68 16.70 -3.45 19.14
C VAL A 68 15.95 -3.89 17.88
N VAL A 69 15.28 -2.94 17.22
CA VAL A 69 14.60 -3.15 15.94
C VAL A 69 15.28 -2.29 14.87
N TYR A 70 15.62 -2.87 13.72
CA TYR A 70 16.28 -2.15 12.64
C TYR A 70 15.52 -2.21 11.32
N SER A 71 15.69 -1.15 10.52
CA SER A 71 15.17 -1.11 9.15
C SER A 71 16.16 -1.71 8.16
N THR A 72 15.68 -2.11 6.98
CA THR A 72 16.51 -2.58 5.87
C THR A 72 17.58 -1.56 5.46
N ALA A 73 17.33 -0.25 5.68
CA ALA A 73 18.29 0.83 5.38
C ALA A 73 19.48 0.89 6.36
N ALA A 74 19.40 0.24 7.52
CA ALA A 74 20.50 0.18 8.50
C ALA A 74 21.42 -1.00 8.16
N PRO A 75 22.66 -0.77 7.63
CA PRO A 75 23.56 -1.85 7.22
C PRO A 75 24.09 -2.63 8.42
N ALA A 76 24.70 -3.79 8.16
CA ALA A 76 25.16 -4.68 9.22
C ALA A 76 26.29 -4.07 10.09
N ASP A 77 27.06 -3.15 9.55
CA ASP A 77 28.13 -2.40 10.22
C ASP A 77 27.65 -1.10 10.88
N ASN A 78 26.34 -0.84 10.93
CA ASN A 78 25.80 0.28 11.68
C ASN A 78 26.23 0.17 13.16
N VAL A 79 26.77 1.27 13.71
CA VAL A 79 27.39 1.28 15.06
C VAL A 79 26.44 0.85 16.17
N GLU A 80 25.15 1.13 16.05
CA GLU A 80 24.15 0.72 17.03
C GLU A 80 23.82 -0.78 16.91
N ARG A 81 23.79 -1.35 15.69
CA ARG A 81 23.63 -2.79 15.47
C ARG A 81 24.82 -3.58 16.04
N VAL A 82 26.04 -3.08 15.80
CA VAL A 82 27.28 -3.68 16.34
C VAL A 82 27.26 -3.62 17.86
N ALA A 83 26.98 -2.45 18.46
CA ALA A 83 26.93 -2.31 19.92
C ALA A 83 25.86 -3.19 20.56
N ALA A 84 24.67 -3.31 19.95
CA ALA A 84 23.63 -4.20 20.45
C ALA A 84 24.08 -5.68 20.46
N ALA A 85 24.78 -6.11 19.40
CA ALA A 85 25.34 -7.46 19.32
C ALA A 85 26.41 -7.71 20.41
N GLU A 86 27.33 -6.76 20.63
CA GLU A 86 28.36 -6.82 21.67
C GLU A 86 27.75 -6.87 23.07
N LEU A 87 26.66 -6.16 23.30
CA LEU A 87 25.92 -6.15 24.57
C LEU A 87 24.97 -7.34 24.74
N ASN A 88 24.90 -8.25 23.75
CA ASN A 88 23.98 -9.39 23.71
C ASN A 88 22.50 -8.96 23.79
N ILE A 89 22.15 -7.78 23.28
CA ILE A 89 20.77 -7.32 23.17
C ILE A 89 20.14 -8.00 21.94
N PRO A 90 18.95 -8.62 22.04
CA PRO A 90 18.26 -9.18 20.89
C PRO A 90 18.04 -8.14 19.81
N ILE A 91 18.28 -8.52 18.54
CA ILE A 91 18.12 -7.63 17.38
C ILE A 91 17.11 -8.25 16.43
N LEU A 92 16.06 -7.52 16.09
CA LEU A 92 15.03 -7.94 15.13
C LEU A 92 14.99 -6.99 13.91
N HIS A 93 14.82 -7.57 12.74
CA HIS A 93 14.41 -6.79 11.59
C HIS A 93 12.97 -6.28 11.76
N ARG A 94 12.62 -5.13 11.15
CA ARG A 94 11.27 -4.54 11.24
C ARG A 94 10.16 -5.54 10.94
N SER A 95 10.37 -6.42 9.95
CA SER A 95 9.38 -7.44 9.57
C SER A 95 9.19 -8.51 10.63
N GLN A 96 10.26 -8.89 11.35
CA GLN A 96 10.19 -9.83 12.48
C GLN A 96 9.41 -9.22 13.65
N MET A 97 9.58 -7.92 13.88
CA MET A 97 8.80 -7.24 14.91
C MET A 97 7.32 -7.15 14.54
N LEU A 98 7.00 -6.83 13.27
CA LEU A 98 5.63 -6.84 12.79
C LEU A 98 5.01 -8.24 12.82
N ALA A 99 5.76 -9.26 12.42
CA ALA A 99 5.33 -10.65 12.51
C ALA A 99 5.04 -11.06 13.97
N ARG A 100 5.85 -10.63 14.91
CA ARG A 100 5.62 -10.89 16.35
C ARG A 100 4.30 -10.28 16.83
N LEU A 101 4.04 -9.01 16.49
CA LEU A 101 2.78 -8.34 16.84
C LEU A 101 1.55 -9.03 16.23
N LEU A 102 1.65 -9.45 14.96
CA LEU A 102 0.57 -10.12 14.24
C LEU A 102 0.31 -11.54 14.74
N ASN A 103 1.39 -12.30 14.99
CA ASN A 103 1.30 -13.70 15.33
C ASN A 103 0.82 -13.94 16.78
N GLU A 104 0.96 -12.95 17.67
CA GLU A 104 0.50 -13.06 19.07
C GLU A 104 -1.01 -12.90 19.24
N ARG A 105 -1.71 -12.36 18.24
CA ARG A 105 -3.16 -12.12 18.24
C ARG A 105 -3.83 -12.79 17.02
N LYS A 106 -5.08 -12.46 16.77
CA LYS A 106 -5.77 -12.83 15.53
C LYS A 106 -5.31 -11.94 14.38
N GLY A 107 -4.26 -12.37 13.68
CA GLY A 107 -3.67 -11.60 12.60
C GLY A 107 -4.51 -11.64 11.32
N VAL A 108 -4.74 -10.48 10.72
CA VAL A 108 -5.24 -10.29 9.36
C VAL A 108 -4.08 -9.78 8.53
N ALA A 109 -3.62 -10.57 7.57
CA ALA A 109 -2.48 -10.25 6.72
C ALA A 109 -2.93 -10.10 5.26
N VAL A 110 -2.74 -8.90 4.68
CA VAL A 110 -3.17 -8.59 3.31
C VAL A 110 -1.96 -8.55 2.39
N ALA A 111 -1.85 -9.56 1.52
CA ALA A 111 -0.83 -9.71 0.49
C ALA A 111 -1.40 -9.50 -0.92
N GLY A 112 -0.51 -9.42 -1.90
CA GLY A 112 -0.81 -9.27 -3.32
C GLY A 112 0.01 -8.15 -3.95
N ALA A 113 0.19 -8.16 -5.27
CA ALA A 113 0.93 -7.12 -5.96
C ALA A 113 0.27 -5.75 -5.77
N HIS A 114 -1.07 -5.67 -5.93
CA HIS A 114 -1.84 -4.44 -5.88
C HIS A 114 -3.01 -4.54 -4.88
N GLY A 115 -3.47 -3.38 -4.38
CA GLY A 115 -4.64 -3.28 -3.51
C GLY A 115 -4.38 -3.52 -2.02
N LYS A 116 -3.19 -3.94 -1.59
CA LYS A 116 -2.82 -4.21 -0.18
C LYS A 116 -3.23 -3.07 0.76
N THR A 117 -2.70 -1.87 0.49
CA THR A 117 -2.92 -0.69 1.35
C THR A 117 -4.39 -0.29 1.44
N THR A 118 -5.10 -0.30 0.32
CA THR A 118 -6.51 0.06 0.30
C THR A 118 -7.36 -0.97 1.04
N THR A 119 -7.12 -2.26 0.80
CA THR A 119 -7.86 -3.35 1.44
C THR A 119 -7.59 -3.37 2.96
N SER A 120 -6.33 -3.28 3.40
CA SER A 120 -6.00 -3.24 4.82
C SER A 120 -6.54 -2.00 5.53
N SER A 121 -6.56 -0.84 4.83
CA SER A 121 -7.17 0.39 5.32
C SER A 121 -8.69 0.28 5.49
N MET A 122 -9.38 -0.32 4.50
CA MET A 122 -10.83 -0.58 4.60
C MET A 122 -11.14 -1.54 5.76
N ILE A 123 -10.39 -2.65 5.88
CA ILE A 123 -10.57 -3.63 6.97
C ILE A 123 -10.37 -2.95 8.32
N ALA A 124 -9.28 -2.21 8.50
CA ALA A 124 -8.99 -1.53 9.77
C ALA A 124 -10.08 -0.53 10.13
N LEU A 125 -10.54 0.29 9.17
CA LEU A 125 -11.62 1.25 9.40
C LEU A 125 -12.93 0.57 9.76
N VAL A 126 -13.34 -0.46 9.00
CA VAL A 126 -14.60 -1.18 9.26
C VAL A 126 -14.56 -1.85 10.62
N MET A 127 -13.49 -2.56 10.94
CA MET A 127 -13.31 -3.19 12.24
C MET A 127 -13.37 -2.16 13.39
N ASP A 128 -12.70 -1.02 13.24
CA ASP A 128 -12.70 0.05 14.25
C ASP A 128 -14.11 0.65 14.43
N LYS A 129 -14.81 0.91 13.33
CA LYS A 129 -16.20 1.42 13.35
C LYS A 129 -17.24 0.42 13.87
N CYS A 130 -16.91 -0.87 13.85
CA CYS A 130 -17.75 -1.94 14.38
C CYS A 130 -17.36 -2.36 15.80
N ASP A 131 -16.69 -1.50 16.55
CA ASP A 131 -16.34 -1.65 17.96
C ASP A 131 -15.43 -2.86 18.28
N THR A 132 -14.65 -3.34 17.30
CA THR A 132 -13.68 -4.43 17.54
C THR A 132 -12.33 -3.92 18.04
N ASP A 133 -12.11 -2.61 18.02
CA ASP A 133 -10.89 -1.91 18.45
C ASP A 133 -9.59 -2.62 18.03
N PRO A 134 -9.33 -2.77 16.71
CA PRO A 134 -8.17 -3.51 16.23
C PRO A 134 -6.88 -2.74 16.41
N THR A 135 -5.77 -3.46 16.59
CA THR A 135 -4.45 -2.92 16.28
C THR A 135 -4.26 -2.96 14.77
N TYR A 136 -3.71 -1.90 14.17
CA TYR A 136 -3.37 -1.94 12.75
C TYR A 136 -2.05 -1.23 12.44
N ILE A 137 -1.34 -1.76 11.42
CA ILE A 137 -0.08 -1.23 10.88
C ILE A 137 -0.17 -1.36 9.36
N ILE A 138 -0.35 -0.24 8.67
CA ILE A 138 -0.71 -0.18 7.25
C ILE A 138 0.32 0.65 6.49
N GLY A 139 0.53 0.33 5.21
CA GLY A 139 1.48 1.01 4.34
C GLY A 139 1.08 2.44 3.94
N GLY A 140 -0.15 2.88 4.19
CA GLY A 140 -0.66 4.21 3.88
C GLY A 140 -1.50 4.80 5.00
N GLU A 141 -1.50 6.11 5.13
CA GLU A 141 -2.34 6.84 6.09
C GLU A 141 -3.82 6.75 5.67
N ILE A 142 -4.68 6.31 6.57
CA ILE A 142 -6.13 6.25 6.35
C ILE A 142 -6.68 7.68 6.47
N MET A 143 -7.29 8.21 5.39
CA MET A 143 -7.75 9.59 5.32
C MET A 143 -8.76 9.95 6.42
N ASN A 144 -9.60 9.00 6.82
CA ASN A 144 -10.61 9.19 7.87
C ASN A 144 -10.04 9.48 9.26
N VAL A 145 -8.84 8.98 9.55
CA VAL A 145 -8.25 9.01 10.90
C VAL A 145 -6.89 9.70 10.94
N GLY A 146 -6.30 10.03 9.78
CA GLY A 146 -5.03 10.74 9.67
C GLY A 146 -3.84 9.96 10.22
N THR A 147 -3.89 8.63 10.17
CA THR A 147 -2.80 7.76 10.62
C THR A 147 -2.78 6.42 9.89
N ASN A 148 -1.61 5.80 9.88
CA ASN A 148 -1.40 4.47 9.32
C ASN A 148 -1.22 3.39 10.40
N ALA A 149 -1.28 3.75 11.69
CA ALA A 149 -1.08 2.81 12.77
C ALA A 149 -1.84 3.21 14.04
N LYS A 150 -2.34 2.22 14.76
CA LYS A 150 -3.05 2.36 16.04
C LYS A 150 -2.85 1.08 16.86
N ALA A 151 -2.65 1.21 18.16
CA ALA A 151 -2.79 0.08 19.08
C ALA A 151 -4.23 0.02 19.60
N GLY A 152 -4.92 -1.05 19.27
CA GLY A 152 -6.25 -1.37 19.81
C GLY A 152 -6.16 -2.38 20.95
N GLN A 153 -7.23 -2.47 21.75
CA GLN A 153 -7.37 -3.41 22.85
C GLN A 153 -8.07 -4.71 22.42
N GLY A 154 -8.60 -4.76 21.21
CA GLY A 154 -9.27 -5.94 20.66
C GLY A 154 -8.32 -7.07 20.26
N ASP A 155 -8.88 -8.21 19.91
CA ASP A 155 -8.13 -9.42 19.55
C ASP A 155 -7.44 -9.35 18.19
N TRP A 156 -7.86 -8.42 17.32
CA TRP A 156 -7.44 -8.38 15.92
C TRP A 156 -6.24 -7.48 15.69
N VAL A 157 -5.33 -7.94 14.82
CA VAL A 157 -4.22 -7.15 14.29
C VAL A 157 -4.30 -7.16 12.77
N VAL A 158 -4.40 -6.00 12.15
CA VAL A 158 -4.45 -5.84 10.69
C VAL A 158 -3.12 -5.29 10.19
N ALA A 159 -2.47 -6.00 9.28
CA ALA A 159 -1.21 -5.58 8.67
C ALA A 159 -1.13 -5.92 7.18
N GLU A 160 -0.32 -5.15 6.46
CA GLU A 160 0.09 -5.54 5.12
C GLU A 160 1.16 -6.63 5.19
N ALA A 161 1.08 -7.56 4.26
CA ALA A 161 2.02 -8.65 4.09
C ALA A 161 2.83 -8.38 2.81
N ASP A 162 4.06 -7.89 3.00
CA ASP A 162 4.92 -7.45 1.90
C ASP A 162 5.66 -8.64 1.30
N GLU A 163 5.37 -8.96 0.04
CA GLU A 163 6.04 -9.99 -0.72
C GLU A 163 7.39 -9.54 -1.26
N SER A 164 7.62 -8.23 -1.36
CA SER A 164 8.78 -7.67 -2.08
C SER A 164 10.13 -8.12 -1.53
N ASP A 165 10.23 -8.41 -0.23
CA ASP A 165 11.45 -8.89 0.44
C ASP A 165 11.26 -10.27 1.10
N GLY A 166 10.14 -10.94 0.82
CA GLY A 166 9.79 -12.23 1.43
C GLY A 166 9.43 -12.16 2.92
N SER A 167 9.29 -10.96 3.48
CA SER A 167 9.01 -10.78 4.92
C SER A 167 7.66 -11.37 5.34
N PHE A 168 6.69 -11.41 4.43
CA PHE A 168 5.37 -12.01 4.67
C PHE A 168 5.43 -13.51 5.02
N LEU A 169 6.53 -14.20 4.70
CA LEU A 169 6.74 -15.60 5.06
C LEU A 169 7.02 -15.82 6.56
N GLN A 170 7.09 -14.76 7.36
CA GLN A 170 7.21 -14.85 8.80
C GLN A 170 5.84 -14.78 9.51
N TYR A 171 4.77 -14.55 8.77
CA TYR A 171 3.44 -14.39 9.33
C TYR A 171 2.70 -15.71 9.42
N HIS A 172 1.99 -15.91 10.55
CA HIS A 172 1.07 -17.01 10.81
C HIS A 172 -0.31 -16.42 11.09
N PRO A 173 -0.98 -15.85 10.08
CA PRO A 173 -2.21 -15.10 10.28
C PRO A 173 -3.39 -16.02 10.60
N TRP A 174 -4.45 -15.43 11.15
CA TRP A 174 -5.77 -16.04 11.23
C TRP A 174 -6.52 -15.90 9.90
N LEU A 175 -6.44 -14.72 9.28
CA LEU A 175 -7.00 -14.45 7.96
C LEU A 175 -5.87 -13.97 7.03
N GLY A 176 -5.61 -14.72 5.97
CA GLY A 176 -4.65 -14.38 4.94
C GLY A 176 -5.36 -13.99 3.65
N ILE A 177 -5.17 -12.76 3.20
CA ILE A 177 -5.78 -12.25 1.98
C ILE A 177 -4.74 -12.20 0.87
N VAL A 178 -5.07 -12.68 -0.33
CA VAL A 178 -4.28 -12.47 -1.55
C VAL A 178 -5.18 -11.83 -2.61
N THR A 179 -4.91 -10.58 -2.91
CA THR A 179 -5.71 -9.79 -3.85
C THR A 179 -5.43 -10.14 -5.31
N ASN A 180 -4.18 -10.31 -5.68
CA ASN A 180 -3.68 -10.68 -7.00
C ASN A 180 -2.20 -11.06 -6.90
N ILE A 181 -1.68 -11.71 -7.95
CA ILE A 181 -0.26 -12.10 -8.05
C ILE A 181 0.27 -11.66 -9.41
N GLU A 182 1.22 -10.75 -9.44
CA GLU A 182 1.89 -10.29 -10.66
C GLU A 182 3.40 -10.43 -10.54
N ALA A 183 4.09 -10.42 -11.67
CA ALA A 183 5.54 -10.54 -11.77
C ALA A 183 6.21 -9.20 -11.41
N ASP A 184 6.17 -8.81 -10.13
CA ASP A 184 6.91 -7.66 -9.59
C ASP A 184 7.92 -8.14 -8.54
N HIS A 185 8.95 -7.33 -8.25
CA HIS A 185 10.00 -7.62 -7.26
C HIS A 185 10.76 -8.94 -7.46
N LEU A 186 10.85 -9.43 -8.72
CA LEU A 186 11.49 -10.70 -9.03
C LEU A 186 12.98 -10.75 -8.70
N GLU A 187 13.63 -9.59 -8.51
CA GLU A 187 15.02 -9.50 -8.04
C GLU A 187 15.25 -10.23 -6.72
N ASN A 188 14.22 -10.36 -5.89
CA ASN A 188 14.25 -11.06 -4.60
C ASN A 188 13.84 -12.55 -4.71
N TYR A 189 13.45 -13.00 -5.92
CA TYR A 189 13.00 -14.37 -6.23
C TYR A 189 13.79 -14.97 -7.38
N ASN A 190 15.11 -14.72 -7.42
CA ASN A 190 16.03 -15.22 -8.45
C ASN A 190 15.57 -14.93 -9.91
N SER A 191 14.82 -13.85 -10.10
CA SER A 191 14.16 -13.51 -11.37
C SER A 191 13.21 -14.60 -11.88
N ASP A 192 12.67 -15.43 -10.98
CA ASP A 192 11.76 -16.55 -11.29
C ASP A 192 10.36 -16.26 -10.72
N PHE A 193 9.39 -16.09 -11.58
CA PHE A 193 8.01 -15.85 -11.19
C PHE A 193 7.37 -17.07 -10.50
N GLU A 194 7.80 -18.28 -10.81
CA GLU A 194 7.33 -19.48 -10.12
C GLU A 194 7.82 -19.53 -8.66
N GLU A 195 9.00 -18.96 -8.36
CA GLU A 195 9.44 -18.81 -6.95
C GLU A 195 8.55 -17.85 -6.18
N LEU A 196 8.16 -16.73 -6.79
CA LEU A 196 7.21 -15.80 -6.17
C LEU A 196 5.86 -16.48 -5.91
N LYS A 197 5.32 -17.25 -6.87
CA LYS A 197 4.08 -18.01 -6.66
C LYS A 197 4.20 -19.04 -5.53
N ARG A 198 5.33 -19.77 -5.45
CA ARG A 198 5.61 -20.68 -4.33
C ARG A 198 5.66 -19.96 -2.99
N ALA A 199 6.16 -18.73 -2.95
CA ALA A 199 6.15 -17.92 -1.72
C ALA A 199 4.72 -17.56 -1.27
N TYR A 200 3.81 -17.25 -2.21
CA TYR A 200 2.38 -17.07 -1.88
C TYR A 200 1.72 -18.37 -1.38
N VAL A 201 2.03 -19.51 -1.97
CA VAL A 201 1.58 -20.83 -1.48
C VAL A 201 2.08 -21.06 -0.06
N GLN A 202 3.35 -20.78 0.21
CA GLN A 202 3.92 -20.90 1.55
C GLN A 202 3.23 -19.95 2.53
N PHE A 203 3.05 -18.68 2.20
CA PHE A 203 2.34 -17.71 3.04
C PHE A 203 0.93 -18.19 3.40
N LEU A 204 0.13 -18.61 2.42
CA LEU A 204 -1.23 -19.11 2.66
C LEU A 204 -1.26 -20.45 3.43
N SER A 205 -0.20 -21.26 3.30
CA SER A 205 -0.07 -22.51 4.07
C SER A 205 0.30 -22.29 5.54
N GLN A 206 0.74 -21.08 5.90
CA GLN A 206 1.05 -20.68 7.27
C GLN A 206 -0.15 -20.11 8.04
N ILE A 207 -1.31 -19.99 7.38
CA ILE A 207 -2.57 -19.64 8.03
C ILE A 207 -2.87 -20.67 9.12
N ARG A 208 -3.32 -20.19 10.29
CA ARG A 208 -3.64 -21.06 11.42
C ARG A 208 -4.75 -22.05 11.07
N PRO A 209 -4.79 -23.24 11.70
CA PRO A 209 -5.78 -24.28 11.34
C PRO A 209 -7.25 -23.82 11.37
N GLU A 210 -7.58 -22.89 12.27
CA GLU A 210 -8.94 -22.31 12.40
C GLU A 210 -9.16 -21.11 11.48
N GLY A 211 -8.13 -20.70 10.77
CA GLY A 211 -8.16 -19.50 9.91
C GLY A 211 -8.62 -19.77 8.49
N THR A 212 -8.64 -18.72 7.68
CA THR A 212 -9.15 -18.78 6.30
C THR A 212 -8.23 -17.99 5.36
N ALA A 213 -7.96 -18.58 4.19
CA ALA A 213 -7.42 -17.88 3.02
C ALA A 213 -8.55 -17.22 2.25
N ILE A 214 -8.45 -15.92 1.99
CA ILE A 214 -9.43 -15.14 1.21
C ILE A 214 -8.74 -14.70 -0.08
N VAL A 215 -9.18 -15.19 -1.23
CA VAL A 215 -8.42 -15.07 -2.47
C VAL A 215 -9.30 -14.70 -3.67
N CYS A 216 -8.75 -13.89 -4.58
CA CYS A 216 -9.45 -13.42 -5.77
C CYS A 216 -9.46 -14.48 -6.88
N SER A 217 -10.66 -14.94 -7.27
CA SER A 217 -10.83 -15.92 -8.34
C SER A 217 -10.59 -15.36 -9.74
N ASP A 218 -10.67 -14.05 -9.93
CA ASP A 218 -10.50 -13.44 -11.25
C ASP A 218 -9.03 -13.32 -11.66
N ASP A 219 -8.10 -13.46 -10.70
CA ASP A 219 -6.67 -13.48 -10.98
C ASP A 219 -6.20 -14.89 -11.39
N GLU A 220 -5.57 -15.00 -12.57
CA GLU A 220 -5.13 -16.28 -13.13
C GLU A 220 -4.00 -16.93 -12.32
N ASN A 221 -3.10 -16.15 -11.77
CA ASN A 221 -1.99 -16.65 -10.97
C ASN A 221 -2.46 -17.11 -9.59
N VAL A 222 -3.46 -16.43 -9.01
CA VAL A 222 -4.14 -16.93 -7.81
C VAL A 222 -4.84 -18.24 -8.10
N GLN A 223 -5.56 -18.37 -9.22
CA GLN A 223 -6.18 -19.62 -9.63
C GLN A 223 -5.17 -20.76 -9.78
N ALA A 224 -3.99 -20.46 -10.34
CA ALA A 224 -2.94 -21.45 -10.56
C ALA A 224 -2.41 -22.08 -9.27
N ILE A 225 -2.41 -21.33 -8.16
CA ILE A 225 -1.89 -21.83 -6.87
C ILE A 225 -2.96 -22.49 -6.00
N LEU A 226 -4.27 -22.30 -6.27
CA LEU A 226 -5.35 -22.86 -5.43
C LEU A 226 -5.24 -24.37 -5.17
N PRO A 227 -4.88 -25.22 -6.17
CA PRO A 227 -4.78 -26.67 -5.94
C PRO A 227 -3.69 -27.09 -4.94
N GLU A 228 -2.72 -26.21 -4.66
CA GLU A 228 -1.62 -26.49 -3.74
C GLU A 228 -1.95 -26.13 -2.28
N LEU A 229 -3.02 -25.35 -2.06
CA LEU A 229 -3.38 -24.85 -0.74
C LEU A 229 -4.10 -25.91 0.07
N LYS A 230 -3.74 -25.99 1.36
CA LYS A 230 -4.33 -26.91 2.34
C LYS A 230 -5.19 -26.22 3.38
N SER A 231 -5.12 -24.89 3.46
CA SER A 231 -5.94 -24.08 4.35
C SER A 231 -7.40 -24.04 3.88
N ARG A 232 -8.32 -23.68 4.78
CA ARG A 232 -9.68 -23.33 4.39
C ARG A 232 -9.62 -22.12 3.45
N ILE A 233 -10.29 -22.21 2.30
CA ILE A 233 -10.29 -21.18 1.26
C ILE A 233 -11.68 -20.59 1.13
N THR A 234 -11.76 -19.27 1.04
CA THR A 234 -12.94 -18.52 0.61
C THR A 234 -12.55 -17.69 -0.60
N THR A 235 -13.25 -17.87 -1.70
CA THR A 235 -12.98 -17.21 -2.97
C THR A 235 -13.93 -16.04 -3.22
N TYR A 236 -13.45 -15.01 -3.92
CA TYR A 236 -14.28 -13.91 -4.39
C TYR A 236 -13.90 -13.49 -5.82
N GLY A 237 -14.88 -12.98 -6.56
CA GLY A 237 -14.66 -12.51 -7.92
C GLY A 237 -15.87 -11.80 -8.51
N ILE A 238 -15.68 -11.14 -9.63
CA ILE A 238 -16.72 -10.44 -10.41
C ILE A 238 -17.05 -11.23 -11.67
N ASP A 239 -16.02 -11.70 -12.36
CA ASP A 239 -16.12 -12.25 -13.71
C ASP A 239 -16.06 -13.79 -13.71
N ARG A 240 -15.54 -14.42 -12.65
CA ARG A 240 -15.46 -15.88 -12.48
C ARG A 240 -16.33 -16.38 -11.33
N ALA A 241 -16.70 -17.65 -11.38
CA ALA A 241 -17.38 -18.31 -10.28
C ALA A 241 -16.53 -18.29 -9.01
N ALA A 242 -17.15 -17.91 -7.89
CA ALA A 242 -16.54 -17.79 -6.59
C ALA A 242 -17.59 -17.98 -5.49
N ASP A 243 -17.15 -18.18 -4.23
CA ASP A 243 -18.05 -18.23 -3.07
C ASP A 243 -18.80 -16.92 -2.89
N TYR A 244 -18.10 -15.81 -3.11
CA TYR A 244 -18.66 -14.46 -3.10
C TYR A 244 -18.49 -13.79 -4.46
N THR A 245 -19.58 -13.17 -4.95
CA THR A 245 -19.56 -12.45 -6.23
C THR A 245 -20.18 -11.07 -6.10
N ALA A 246 -19.79 -10.15 -6.99
CA ALA A 246 -20.40 -8.83 -7.11
C ALA A 246 -21.19 -8.73 -8.43
N THR A 247 -22.44 -8.28 -8.34
CA THR A 247 -23.32 -8.00 -9.50
C THR A 247 -23.86 -6.57 -9.42
N ASP A 248 -24.56 -6.13 -10.46
CA ASP A 248 -25.20 -4.81 -10.54
C ASP A 248 -24.23 -3.66 -10.20
N ILE A 249 -23.01 -3.76 -10.70
CA ILE A 249 -21.96 -2.80 -10.41
C ILE A 249 -22.24 -1.49 -11.12
N VAL A 250 -22.37 -0.40 -10.36
CA VAL A 250 -22.50 0.96 -10.86
C VAL A 250 -21.24 1.75 -10.48
N LEU A 251 -20.47 2.16 -11.48
CA LEU A 251 -19.25 2.95 -11.31
C LEU A 251 -19.57 4.43 -11.54
N GLY A 252 -19.52 5.25 -10.49
CA GLY A 252 -19.60 6.70 -10.56
C GLY A 252 -18.26 7.37 -10.33
N ASP A 253 -18.22 8.70 -10.46
CA ASP A 253 -17.00 9.51 -10.30
C ASP A 253 -16.43 9.50 -8.88
N ARG A 254 -17.30 9.38 -7.87
CA ARG A 254 -16.93 9.38 -6.43
C ARG A 254 -17.61 8.28 -5.61
N ARG A 255 -18.47 7.50 -6.22
CA ARG A 255 -19.22 6.43 -5.55
C ARG A 255 -19.30 5.22 -6.43
N ILE A 256 -19.26 4.08 -5.78
CA ILE A 256 -19.52 2.78 -6.40
C ILE A 256 -20.64 2.13 -5.60
N SER A 257 -21.53 1.41 -6.28
CA SER A 257 -22.45 0.49 -5.64
C SER A 257 -22.44 -0.84 -6.37
N PHE A 258 -22.62 -1.92 -5.62
CA PHE A 258 -22.78 -3.26 -6.17
C PHE A 258 -23.56 -4.15 -5.22
N THR A 259 -24.19 -5.20 -5.76
CA THR A 259 -24.84 -6.24 -4.98
C THR A 259 -23.82 -7.31 -4.60
N MET A 260 -23.59 -7.52 -3.31
CA MET A 260 -22.78 -8.63 -2.79
C MET A 260 -23.62 -9.89 -2.74
N ASN A 261 -23.12 -10.98 -3.34
CA ASN A 261 -23.78 -12.29 -3.30
C ASN A 261 -22.87 -13.31 -2.60
N HIS A 262 -23.48 -14.26 -1.89
CA HIS A 262 -22.80 -15.43 -1.32
C HIS A 262 -23.48 -16.69 -1.83
N GLN A 263 -22.71 -17.56 -2.49
CA GLN A 263 -23.21 -18.81 -3.10
C GLN A 263 -24.46 -18.59 -3.99
N GLY A 264 -24.45 -17.49 -4.74
CA GLY A 264 -25.52 -17.11 -5.65
C GLY A 264 -26.72 -16.41 -5.00
N ALA A 265 -26.78 -16.29 -3.67
CA ALA A 265 -27.84 -15.55 -2.98
C ALA A 265 -27.39 -14.12 -2.66
N ALA A 266 -28.23 -13.13 -3.00
CA ALA A 266 -27.95 -11.74 -2.70
C ALA A 266 -27.95 -11.49 -1.17
N MET A 267 -26.88 -10.90 -0.67
CA MET A 267 -26.76 -10.45 0.72
C MET A 267 -27.27 -9.03 0.90
N GLY A 268 -27.01 -8.16 -0.08
CA GLY A 268 -27.41 -6.75 -0.06
C GLY A 268 -26.47 -5.87 -0.89
N THR A 269 -26.74 -4.57 -0.90
CA THR A 269 -25.96 -3.58 -1.62
C THR A 269 -24.81 -3.06 -0.76
N VAL A 270 -23.62 -2.99 -1.35
CA VAL A 270 -22.44 -2.34 -0.78
C VAL A 270 -22.22 -1.05 -1.55
N GLU A 271 -22.03 0.04 -0.83
CA GLU A 271 -21.69 1.36 -1.39
C GLU A 271 -20.31 1.79 -0.91
N LEU A 272 -19.56 2.45 -1.79
CA LEU A 272 -18.21 2.97 -1.51
C LEU A 272 -18.14 4.44 -1.86
N SER A 273 -17.36 5.20 -1.09
CA SER A 273 -17.05 6.61 -1.35
C SER A 273 -15.69 6.81 -2.05
N VAL A 274 -15.21 5.78 -2.74
CA VAL A 274 -13.97 5.79 -3.54
C VAL A 274 -14.26 5.22 -4.93
N PRO A 275 -13.66 5.76 -6.01
CA PRO A 275 -13.93 5.33 -7.38
C PRO A 275 -13.11 4.11 -7.81
N GLY A 276 -13.45 3.55 -8.98
CA GLY A 276 -12.67 2.54 -9.69
C GLY A 276 -13.10 1.08 -9.42
N LYS A 277 -13.23 0.28 -10.50
CA LYS A 277 -13.63 -1.15 -10.43
C LYS A 277 -12.73 -1.96 -9.48
N HIS A 278 -11.43 -1.64 -9.40
CA HIS A 278 -10.49 -2.31 -8.48
C HIS A 278 -10.91 -2.16 -7.00
N ASN A 279 -11.62 -1.09 -6.63
CA ASN A 279 -12.14 -0.92 -5.27
C ASN A 279 -13.36 -1.82 -4.98
N VAL A 280 -14.05 -2.35 -5.98
CA VAL A 280 -15.05 -3.41 -5.78
C VAL A 280 -14.37 -4.66 -5.23
N TYR A 281 -13.26 -5.09 -5.84
CA TYR A 281 -12.47 -6.24 -5.34
C TYR A 281 -11.94 -6.00 -3.92
N ASN A 282 -11.37 -4.81 -3.65
CA ASN A 282 -10.86 -4.46 -2.33
C ASN A 282 -11.98 -4.48 -1.26
N ALA A 283 -13.17 -3.99 -1.62
CA ALA A 283 -14.34 -4.00 -0.75
C ALA A 283 -14.88 -5.42 -0.52
N MET A 284 -14.92 -6.27 -1.54
CA MET A 284 -15.32 -7.67 -1.40
C MET A 284 -14.41 -8.40 -0.42
N ALA A 285 -13.08 -8.29 -0.59
CA ALA A 285 -12.10 -8.85 0.34
C ALA A 285 -12.31 -8.32 1.76
N THR A 286 -12.59 -7.02 1.90
CA THR A 286 -12.88 -6.38 3.20
C THR A 286 -14.14 -6.94 3.84
N VAL A 287 -15.25 -7.01 3.09
CA VAL A 287 -16.54 -7.54 3.60
C VAL A 287 -16.36 -8.98 4.08
N ILE A 288 -15.73 -9.84 3.28
CA ILE A 288 -15.49 -11.24 3.64
C ILE A 288 -14.62 -11.34 4.90
N THR A 289 -13.54 -10.58 4.96
CA THR A 289 -12.64 -10.55 6.13
C THR A 289 -13.41 -10.17 7.40
N CYS A 290 -14.26 -9.16 7.33
CA CYS A 290 -15.04 -8.70 8.48
C CYS A 290 -16.17 -9.71 8.86
N LEU A 291 -16.78 -10.39 7.88
CA LEU A 291 -17.72 -11.49 8.14
C LEU A 291 -17.02 -12.66 8.86
N GLU A 292 -15.84 -13.08 8.40
CA GLU A 292 -15.01 -14.11 9.06
C GLU A 292 -14.58 -13.67 10.47
N ALA A 293 -14.46 -12.38 10.71
CA ALA A 293 -14.23 -11.82 12.05
C ALA A 293 -15.49 -11.77 12.93
N GLY A 294 -16.63 -12.19 12.41
CA GLY A 294 -17.91 -12.24 13.14
C GLY A 294 -18.71 -10.94 13.15
N ILE A 295 -18.37 -9.98 12.29
CA ILE A 295 -19.11 -8.72 12.18
C ILE A 295 -20.32 -8.91 11.26
N PRO A 296 -21.54 -8.52 11.67
CA PRO A 296 -22.75 -8.62 10.82
C PRO A 296 -22.63 -7.77 9.55
N PHE A 297 -23.16 -8.28 8.43
CA PHE A 297 -23.10 -7.64 7.11
C PHE A 297 -23.61 -6.20 7.13
N GLU A 298 -24.72 -5.93 7.78
CA GLU A 298 -25.35 -4.62 7.86
C GLU A 298 -24.43 -3.59 8.55
N LYS A 299 -23.69 -4.01 9.58
CA LYS A 299 -22.68 -3.15 10.23
C LYS A 299 -21.49 -2.86 9.30
N ILE A 300 -21.04 -3.88 8.57
CA ILE A 300 -19.94 -3.74 7.61
C ILE A 300 -20.32 -2.72 6.54
N VAL A 301 -21.51 -2.85 5.93
CA VAL A 301 -21.98 -1.93 4.88
C VAL A 301 -22.11 -0.50 5.40
N ALA A 302 -22.65 -0.31 6.61
CA ALA A 302 -22.76 1.01 7.23
C ALA A 302 -21.41 1.66 7.57
N ALA A 303 -20.37 0.85 7.77
CA ALA A 303 -19.03 1.33 8.07
C ALA A 303 -18.21 1.60 6.79
N ILE A 304 -18.24 0.71 5.81
CA ILE A 304 -17.38 0.77 4.62
C ILE A 304 -17.67 1.99 3.72
N ILE A 305 -18.93 2.43 3.65
CA ILE A 305 -19.33 3.65 2.92
C ILE A 305 -18.61 4.91 3.44
N GLN A 306 -18.19 4.90 4.70
CA GLN A 306 -17.47 6.00 5.32
C GLN A 306 -15.98 6.04 4.93
N PHE A 307 -15.47 5.06 4.19
CA PHE A 307 -14.07 5.03 3.77
C PHE A 307 -13.81 6.09 2.68
N HIS A 308 -12.92 7.04 2.96
CA HIS A 308 -12.55 8.14 2.06
C HIS A 308 -11.20 7.94 1.37
N GLY A 309 -10.66 6.72 1.42
CA GLY A 309 -9.40 6.38 0.80
C GLY A 309 -8.20 6.37 1.75
N ALA A 310 -7.07 5.97 1.20
CA ALA A 310 -5.76 6.11 1.82
C ALA A 310 -4.98 7.22 1.12
N LYS A 311 -4.05 7.83 1.84
CA LYS A 311 -3.18 8.89 1.30
C LYS A 311 -2.46 8.39 0.06
N ARG A 312 -2.45 9.22 -0.98
CA ARG A 312 -1.88 8.88 -2.28
C ARG A 312 -2.55 7.68 -2.99
N ARG A 313 -3.84 7.42 -2.74
CA ARG A 313 -4.65 6.41 -3.46
C ARG A 313 -5.89 7.10 -4.02
N PHE A 314 -5.80 7.57 -5.25
CA PHE A 314 -6.79 8.43 -5.91
C PHE A 314 -7.20 9.62 -5.02
N GLN A 315 -6.21 10.24 -4.38
CA GLN A 315 -6.42 11.29 -3.39
C GLN A 315 -6.71 12.62 -4.07
N VAL A 316 -7.86 13.20 -3.80
CA VAL A 316 -8.18 14.57 -4.25
C VAL A 316 -7.35 15.56 -3.44
N LEU A 317 -6.45 16.29 -4.10
CA LEU A 317 -5.61 17.34 -3.51
C LEU A 317 -6.28 18.73 -3.61
N GLY A 318 -7.06 18.97 -4.67
CA GLY A 318 -7.75 20.22 -4.87
C GLY A 318 -8.81 20.12 -5.96
N GLU A 319 -9.88 20.91 -5.79
CA GLU A 319 -10.96 21.04 -6.73
C GLU A 319 -11.44 22.51 -6.75
N ALA A 320 -11.36 23.16 -7.88
CA ALA A 320 -11.88 24.51 -8.06
C ALA A 320 -12.09 24.81 -9.56
N ARG A 321 -13.07 25.69 -9.88
CA ARG A 321 -13.33 26.16 -11.24
C ARG A 321 -13.49 25.03 -12.26
N ASP A 322 -14.17 23.94 -11.85
CA ASP A 322 -14.35 22.72 -12.64
C ASP A 322 -13.03 21.98 -12.98
N MET A 323 -11.92 22.29 -12.33
CA MET A 323 -10.65 21.57 -12.41
C MET A 323 -10.48 20.66 -11.20
N LEU A 324 -9.87 19.49 -11.40
CA LEU A 324 -9.63 18.48 -10.37
C LEU A 324 -8.16 18.06 -10.38
N ILE A 325 -7.52 18.09 -9.21
CA ILE A 325 -6.13 17.61 -9.03
C ILE A 325 -6.15 16.40 -8.11
N ILE A 326 -5.59 15.30 -8.60
CA ILE A 326 -5.52 14.02 -7.90
C ILE A 326 -4.06 13.58 -7.79
N ASP A 327 -3.72 12.91 -6.68
CA ASP A 327 -2.45 12.18 -6.53
C ASP A 327 -2.72 10.69 -6.31
N ASP A 328 -1.95 9.86 -6.99
CA ASP A 328 -1.98 8.41 -6.83
C ASP A 328 -0.56 7.83 -6.74
N TYR A 329 -0.40 6.83 -5.90
CA TYR A 329 0.86 6.12 -5.72
C TYR A 329 1.16 5.14 -6.87
N ALA A 330 0.25 4.99 -7.84
CA ALA A 330 0.36 4.08 -8.98
C ALA A 330 1.74 4.19 -9.64
N HIS A 331 2.44 3.08 -9.69
CA HIS A 331 3.82 3.00 -10.20
C HIS A 331 4.09 1.71 -10.98
N HIS A 332 3.08 0.87 -11.14
CA HIS A 332 3.06 -0.31 -12.02
C HIS A 332 2.08 -0.07 -13.18
N PRO A 333 2.31 -0.62 -14.40
CA PRO A 333 1.42 -0.43 -15.54
C PRO A 333 -0.04 -0.71 -15.23
N THR A 334 -0.35 -1.84 -14.59
CA THR A 334 -1.71 -2.23 -14.18
C THR A 334 -2.37 -1.21 -13.25
N GLU A 335 -1.60 -0.62 -12.31
CA GLU A 335 -2.11 0.44 -11.42
C GLU A 335 -2.41 1.72 -12.19
N ILE A 336 -1.53 2.11 -13.13
CA ILE A 336 -1.71 3.31 -13.98
C ILE A 336 -2.99 3.18 -14.79
N GLU A 337 -3.20 2.04 -15.46
CA GLU A 337 -4.41 1.76 -16.22
C GLU A 337 -5.66 1.85 -15.34
N ALA A 338 -5.64 1.23 -14.16
CA ALA A 338 -6.75 1.24 -13.22
C ALA A 338 -7.07 2.67 -12.73
N THR A 339 -6.03 3.49 -12.46
CA THR A 339 -6.17 4.87 -12.00
C THR A 339 -6.74 5.78 -13.09
N ILE A 340 -6.23 5.67 -14.32
CA ILE A 340 -6.74 6.43 -15.47
C ILE A 340 -8.18 6.03 -15.79
N SER A 341 -8.49 4.73 -15.76
CA SER A 341 -9.84 4.21 -15.98
C SER A 341 -10.83 4.73 -14.93
N ALA A 342 -10.42 4.77 -13.64
CA ALA A 342 -11.24 5.37 -12.60
C ALA A 342 -11.50 6.87 -12.83
N ALA A 343 -10.52 7.61 -13.35
CA ALA A 343 -10.65 9.03 -13.66
C ALA A 343 -11.63 9.30 -14.80
N LYS A 344 -11.78 8.38 -15.75
CA LYS A 344 -12.74 8.54 -16.87
C LYS A 344 -14.19 8.68 -16.42
N ALA A 345 -14.55 8.09 -15.28
CA ALA A 345 -15.89 8.22 -14.72
C ALA A 345 -16.25 9.67 -14.36
N THR A 346 -15.27 10.57 -14.23
CA THR A 346 -15.50 12.01 -13.99
C THR A 346 -15.98 12.76 -15.21
N GLY A 347 -15.81 12.21 -16.42
CA GLY A 347 -16.11 12.88 -17.70
C GLY A 347 -15.18 14.04 -18.04
N LYS A 348 -14.10 14.25 -17.28
CA LYS A 348 -13.13 15.34 -17.48
C LYS A 348 -12.02 14.95 -18.46
N ARG A 349 -11.33 15.93 -19.02
CA ARG A 349 -10.11 15.72 -19.80
C ARG A 349 -8.97 15.31 -18.87
N ILE A 350 -8.40 14.13 -19.08
CA ILE A 350 -7.40 13.52 -18.21
C ILE A 350 -6.00 13.88 -18.67
N ILE A 351 -5.26 14.57 -17.81
CA ILE A 351 -3.84 14.85 -17.96
C ILE A 351 -3.07 13.97 -16.96
N ALA A 352 -2.43 12.93 -17.47
CA ALA A 352 -1.65 12.00 -16.68
C ALA A 352 -0.20 12.50 -16.54
N VAL A 353 0.24 12.74 -15.31
CA VAL A 353 1.63 13.12 -14.98
C VAL A 353 2.28 11.94 -14.28
N PHE A 354 3.25 11.30 -14.90
CA PHE A 354 3.87 10.10 -14.35
C PHE A 354 5.37 10.27 -14.12
N GLN A 355 5.82 9.84 -12.94
CA GLN A 355 7.23 9.72 -12.58
C GLN A 355 7.60 8.25 -12.48
N PRO A 356 8.34 7.69 -13.46
CA PRO A 356 8.85 6.33 -13.34
C PRO A 356 9.72 6.21 -12.09
N GLN A 357 9.66 5.07 -11.40
CA GLN A 357 10.44 4.82 -10.21
C GLN A 357 11.27 3.54 -10.39
N ARG A 358 12.59 3.66 -10.13
CA ARG A 358 13.65 2.68 -10.33
C ARG A 358 13.95 2.39 -11.80
N TYR A 359 15.23 2.37 -12.11
CA TYR A 359 15.72 1.96 -13.43
C TYR A 359 15.43 0.49 -13.72
N THR A 360 15.57 -0.37 -12.72
CA THR A 360 15.26 -1.81 -12.84
C THR A 360 13.80 -2.05 -13.21
N ARG A 361 12.85 -1.45 -12.50
CA ARG A 361 11.41 -1.59 -12.81
C ARG A 361 11.10 -1.04 -14.20
N THR A 362 11.62 0.14 -14.53
CA THR A 362 11.41 0.76 -15.85
C THR A 362 11.94 -0.13 -16.97
N PHE A 363 13.09 -0.77 -16.76
CA PHE A 363 13.68 -1.70 -17.74
C PHE A 363 12.80 -2.92 -17.97
N PHE A 364 12.42 -3.63 -16.91
CA PHE A 364 11.65 -4.88 -17.04
C PHE A 364 10.23 -4.66 -17.54
N LEU A 365 9.62 -3.53 -17.23
CA LEU A 365 8.24 -3.23 -17.58
C LEU A 365 8.11 -2.20 -18.73
N LEU A 366 9.17 -1.93 -19.48
CA LEU A 366 9.21 -0.86 -20.47
C LEU A 366 8.10 -0.97 -21.53
N ASP A 367 7.86 -2.18 -22.06
CA ASP A 367 6.79 -2.43 -23.03
C ASP A 367 5.41 -2.24 -22.40
N ALA A 368 5.17 -2.76 -21.20
CA ALA A 368 3.91 -2.61 -20.47
C ALA A 368 3.64 -1.12 -20.12
N PHE A 369 4.63 -0.39 -19.62
CA PHE A 369 4.50 1.05 -19.41
C PHE A 369 4.14 1.81 -20.68
N SER A 370 4.71 1.42 -21.83
CA SER A 370 4.43 2.10 -23.10
C SER A 370 2.97 1.98 -23.55
N ARG A 371 2.21 1.04 -22.99
CA ARG A 371 0.79 0.77 -23.33
C ARG A 371 -0.19 1.28 -22.28
N ALA A 372 0.25 1.57 -21.08
CA ALA A 372 -0.60 1.87 -19.91
C ALA A 372 -1.35 3.22 -19.97
N PHE A 373 -1.07 4.07 -20.96
CA PHE A 373 -1.61 5.45 -21.01
C PHE A 373 -2.66 5.66 -22.10
N ALA A 374 -3.17 4.59 -22.70
CA ALA A 374 -4.09 4.69 -23.85
C ALA A 374 -5.36 5.50 -23.56
N GLU A 375 -5.85 5.49 -22.33
CA GLU A 375 -7.10 6.14 -21.94
C GLU A 375 -6.93 7.59 -21.43
N ALA A 376 -5.70 8.09 -21.28
CA ALA A 376 -5.45 9.49 -20.96
C ALA A 376 -5.56 10.39 -22.21
N ASP A 377 -6.04 11.62 -22.04
CA ASP A 377 -6.07 12.61 -23.13
C ASP A 377 -4.70 13.23 -23.36
N GLU A 378 -3.90 13.33 -22.31
CA GLU A 378 -2.53 13.85 -22.36
C GLU A 378 -1.63 13.16 -21.35
N VAL A 379 -0.35 12.98 -21.72
CA VAL A 379 0.64 12.29 -20.87
C VAL A 379 1.90 13.14 -20.73
N LEU A 380 2.32 13.38 -19.49
CA LEU A 380 3.57 14.05 -19.14
C LEU A 380 4.43 13.08 -18.32
N ILE A 381 5.67 12.85 -18.76
CA ILE A 381 6.61 11.95 -18.10
C ILE A 381 7.80 12.76 -17.59
N THR A 382 8.14 12.61 -16.31
CA THR A 382 9.35 13.22 -15.70
C THR A 382 10.52 12.26 -15.70
N ASP A 383 11.67 12.73 -15.20
CA ASP A 383 12.85 11.87 -14.98
C ASP A 383 12.53 10.70 -14.05
N ILE A 384 13.28 9.60 -14.23
CA ILE A 384 13.16 8.42 -13.38
C ILE A 384 13.61 8.79 -11.96
N TYR A 385 12.73 8.61 -10.99
CA TYR A 385 13.04 8.70 -9.57
C TYR A 385 13.77 7.43 -9.12
N SER A 386 15.02 7.58 -8.70
CA SER A 386 15.84 6.46 -8.26
C SER A 386 16.20 6.61 -6.78
N PRO A 387 15.98 5.58 -5.94
CA PRO A 387 16.43 5.58 -4.57
C PRO A 387 17.97 5.58 -4.50
N ALA A 388 18.50 6.07 -3.40
CA ALA A 388 19.94 6.14 -3.19
C ALA A 388 20.60 4.76 -3.38
N GLY A 389 21.66 4.72 -4.21
CA GLY A 389 22.45 3.50 -4.46
C GLY A 389 21.99 2.65 -5.66
N GLU A 390 20.86 2.93 -6.27
CA GLU A 390 20.49 2.25 -7.51
C GLU A 390 21.33 2.75 -8.68
N LYS A 391 21.86 1.84 -9.49
CA LYS A 391 22.62 2.18 -10.70
C LYS A 391 21.71 2.42 -11.88
N GLN A 392 22.05 3.43 -12.69
CA GLN A 392 21.40 3.63 -13.98
C GLN A 392 21.68 2.44 -14.91
N ILE A 393 20.66 2.08 -15.70
CA ILE A 393 20.77 1.04 -16.73
C ILE A 393 20.91 1.73 -18.08
N GLU A 394 21.92 1.36 -18.86
CA GLU A 394 22.16 1.93 -20.18
C GLU A 394 20.95 1.75 -21.10
N GLY A 395 20.53 2.81 -21.78
CA GLY A 395 19.37 2.81 -22.67
C GLY A 395 18.01 2.94 -21.98
N VAL A 396 17.94 2.92 -20.64
CA VAL A 396 16.71 3.13 -19.87
C VAL A 396 16.59 4.59 -19.47
N THR A 397 15.75 5.32 -20.17
CA THR A 397 15.49 6.75 -19.92
C THR A 397 14.01 7.07 -20.07
N SER A 398 13.55 8.14 -19.41
CA SER A 398 12.17 8.64 -19.58
C SER A 398 11.91 9.13 -21.00
N ALA A 399 12.91 9.67 -21.69
CA ALA A 399 12.78 10.06 -23.10
C ALA A 399 12.48 8.85 -23.98
N LYS A 400 13.17 7.71 -23.75
CA LYS A 400 12.90 6.46 -24.47
C LYS A 400 11.52 5.91 -24.16
N LEU A 401 11.08 5.99 -22.92
CA LEU A 401 9.73 5.60 -22.55
C LEU A 401 8.67 6.45 -23.28
N VAL A 402 8.85 7.76 -23.37
CA VAL A 402 7.94 8.65 -24.12
C VAL A 402 7.88 8.28 -25.59
N GLU A 403 9.01 8.01 -26.25
CA GLU A 403 9.01 7.54 -27.65
C GLU A 403 8.12 6.30 -27.82
N LEU A 404 8.22 5.34 -26.89
CA LEU A 404 7.45 4.11 -26.95
C LEU A 404 5.97 4.35 -26.62
N ILE A 405 5.64 5.23 -25.67
CA ILE A 405 4.24 5.62 -25.38
C ILE A 405 3.60 6.24 -26.63
N VAL A 406 4.30 7.17 -27.28
CA VAL A 406 3.83 7.80 -28.53
C VAL A 406 3.55 6.77 -29.62
N GLN A 407 4.37 5.73 -29.72
CA GLN A 407 4.19 4.68 -30.72
C GLN A 407 3.08 3.69 -30.38
N ASN A 408 2.92 3.35 -29.08
CA ASN A 408 2.12 2.19 -28.66
C ASN A 408 0.75 2.54 -28.06
N SER A 409 0.59 3.73 -27.44
CA SER A 409 -0.64 4.01 -26.72
C SER A 409 -1.14 5.46 -26.79
N ASN A 410 -0.26 6.47 -26.73
CA ASN A 410 -0.71 7.85 -26.60
C ASN A 410 0.21 8.86 -27.30
N ALA A 411 -0.24 9.35 -28.47
CA ALA A 411 0.52 10.29 -29.30
C ALA A 411 0.74 11.68 -28.66
N SER A 412 0.02 12.01 -27.58
CA SER A 412 0.17 13.27 -26.84
C SER A 412 1.31 13.27 -25.82
N ALA A 413 1.97 12.12 -25.62
CA ALA A 413 2.99 11.98 -24.59
C ALA A 413 4.19 12.91 -24.81
N ARG A 414 4.59 13.62 -23.76
CA ARG A 414 5.71 14.56 -23.74
C ARG A 414 6.65 14.28 -22.56
N TYR A 415 7.92 14.50 -22.79
CA TYR A 415 8.94 14.43 -21.74
C TYR A 415 9.19 15.83 -21.17
N LEU A 416 8.99 15.99 -19.88
CA LEU A 416 9.30 17.17 -19.08
C LEU A 416 10.15 16.72 -17.88
N PRO A 417 11.48 16.87 -17.93
CA PRO A 417 12.41 16.25 -16.97
C PRO A 417 12.10 16.54 -15.51
N THR A 418 11.78 17.81 -15.21
CA THR A 418 11.67 18.29 -13.83
C THR A 418 10.22 18.55 -13.43
N LYS A 419 9.94 18.47 -12.14
CA LYS A 419 8.65 18.81 -11.56
C LYS A 419 8.30 20.28 -11.77
N GLU A 420 9.30 21.14 -11.75
CA GLU A 420 9.18 22.58 -11.99
C GLU A 420 8.69 22.87 -13.40
N GLU A 421 9.23 22.18 -14.41
CA GLU A 421 8.80 22.29 -15.81
C GLU A 421 7.34 21.81 -15.98
N VAL A 422 6.94 20.71 -15.32
CA VAL A 422 5.57 20.22 -15.34
C VAL A 422 4.62 21.25 -14.72
N VAL A 423 4.98 21.80 -13.55
CA VAL A 423 4.17 22.83 -12.89
C VAL A 423 4.03 24.07 -13.76
N ALA A 424 5.13 24.57 -14.34
CA ALA A 424 5.11 25.73 -15.22
C ALA A 424 4.26 25.51 -16.47
N ASP A 425 4.39 24.34 -17.12
CA ASP A 425 3.59 23.98 -18.29
C ASP A 425 2.09 23.95 -17.95
N LEU A 426 1.71 23.29 -16.87
CA LEU A 426 0.31 23.11 -16.50
C LEU A 426 -0.34 24.40 -15.98
N GLN A 427 0.35 25.20 -15.15
CA GLN A 427 -0.21 26.46 -14.62
C GLN A 427 -0.67 27.43 -15.70
N HIS A 428 -0.03 27.42 -16.86
CA HIS A 428 -0.37 28.33 -17.97
C HIS A 428 -1.50 27.86 -18.87
N ARG A 429 -1.87 26.57 -18.82
CA ARG A 429 -2.79 25.99 -19.80
C ARG A 429 -3.94 25.16 -19.23
N LEU A 430 -3.98 24.94 -17.91
CA LEU A 430 -5.12 24.30 -17.28
C LEU A 430 -6.39 25.13 -17.48
N GLN A 431 -7.47 24.45 -17.80
CA GLN A 431 -8.78 25.06 -18.06
C GLN A 431 -9.90 24.28 -17.36
N PRO A 432 -11.09 24.89 -17.17
CA PRO A 432 -12.25 24.17 -16.67
C PRO A 432 -12.52 22.90 -17.46
N GLY A 433 -12.84 21.81 -16.77
CA GLY A 433 -13.01 20.49 -17.34
C GLY A 433 -11.75 19.63 -17.33
N ASP A 434 -10.59 20.15 -16.87
CA ASP A 434 -9.36 19.35 -16.73
C ASP A 434 -9.28 18.59 -15.41
N LEU A 435 -8.76 17.37 -15.51
CA LEU A 435 -8.36 16.55 -14.38
C LEU A 435 -6.88 16.21 -14.53
N VAL A 436 -6.05 16.66 -13.58
CA VAL A 436 -4.63 16.30 -13.51
C VAL A 436 -4.46 15.18 -12.50
N ILE A 437 -3.80 14.08 -12.91
CA ILE A 437 -3.43 12.99 -12.01
C ILE A 437 -1.91 12.90 -11.95
N THR A 438 -1.33 13.13 -10.78
CA THR A 438 0.08 12.79 -10.51
C THR A 438 0.19 11.34 -10.09
N MET A 439 1.05 10.57 -10.75
CA MET A 439 1.25 9.14 -10.49
C MET A 439 2.72 8.79 -10.30
N GLY A 440 3.03 7.95 -9.31
CA GLY A 440 4.37 7.46 -9.03
C GLY A 440 4.68 7.28 -7.56
N ALA A 441 5.54 6.32 -7.23
CA ALA A 441 5.96 6.03 -5.86
C ALA A 441 6.99 7.03 -5.30
N GLY A 442 7.55 7.89 -6.16
CA GLY A 442 8.50 8.94 -5.78
C GLY A 442 7.82 10.21 -5.24
N ASP A 443 8.37 11.35 -5.59
CA ASP A 443 7.96 12.64 -5.05
C ASP A 443 7.12 13.50 -6.01
N ILE A 444 6.56 12.91 -7.05
CA ILE A 444 5.71 13.57 -8.06
C ILE A 444 4.45 14.21 -7.46
N TRP A 445 3.98 13.72 -6.30
CA TRP A 445 2.87 14.31 -5.57
C TRP A 445 3.06 15.81 -5.27
N LYS A 446 4.32 16.29 -5.21
CA LYS A 446 4.64 17.70 -5.02
C LYS A 446 4.13 18.59 -6.15
N VAL A 447 4.06 18.05 -7.38
CA VAL A 447 3.43 18.73 -8.53
C VAL A 447 1.95 18.95 -8.27
N GLY A 448 1.24 17.87 -7.90
CA GLY A 448 -0.19 17.95 -7.56
C GLY A 448 -0.48 18.93 -6.41
N ASP A 449 0.31 18.87 -5.34
CA ASP A 449 0.20 19.77 -4.18
C ASP A 449 0.40 21.24 -4.57
N THR A 450 1.40 21.52 -5.42
CA THR A 450 1.69 22.87 -5.92
C THR A 450 0.55 23.39 -6.80
N LEU A 451 0.06 22.58 -7.73
CA LEU A 451 -1.06 22.94 -8.59
C LEU A 451 -2.34 23.17 -7.78
N ALA A 452 -2.65 22.30 -6.82
CA ALA A 452 -3.83 22.43 -5.97
C ALA A 452 -3.82 23.71 -5.12
N LYS A 453 -2.65 24.12 -4.62
CA LYS A 453 -2.48 25.42 -3.93
C LYS A 453 -2.71 26.60 -4.87
N GLY A 454 -2.35 26.48 -6.13
CA GLY A 454 -2.55 27.50 -7.16
C GLY A 454 -3.99 27.63 -7.65
N LEU A 455 -4.87 26.65 -7.39
CA LEU A 455 -6.29 26.69 -7.73
C LEU A 455 -7.10 27.61 -6.80
N LYS A 456 -6.62 27.81 -5.58
CA LYS A 456 -7.26 28.68 -4.57
C LYS A 456 -7.02 30.14 -4.92
#